data_8d7e36ebc4162499e16cb00ba5cc8b48
#
_entry.id   8d7e36ebc4162499e16cb00ba5cc8b48
#
_cell.length_a   1.000
_cell.length_b   1.000
_cell.length_c   1.000
_cell.angle_alpha   90.00
_cell.angle_beta   90.00
_cell.angle_gamma   90.00
#
_symmetry.space_group_name_H-M   'P 1'
#
loop_
_entity.id
_entity.type
_entity.pdbx_description
1 polymer ?
#
loop_
_entity_poly.entity_id
_entity_poly.type
_entity_poly.pdbx_seq_one_letter_code
_entity_poly.pdbx_strand_id
1 'polypeptide(L)'
;MLGFPASTEFGKRIPKQKFYENLDVSPALRRVFVDQIRLVYWRNKLAASTLNIAAGESVTEIEVFEVRLNDSQLDEAVLKQIDKEIPYHILFILTCDGKAQAWIGYKEAAASGSNAFKVSRYYHTDWMLEDELHLSIDGLNMDAVYESLVRQIAGDKLQTDSGESLKESVERDEKRKQLEKQIAALENKMRREKQLNRQMEMNAELKKLRIELKQIT
;
A
#
# COMPACT_ATOMS: atom_id res chain seq x y z
N MET A 1 17.24 -10.30 1.24
CA MET A 1 17.01 -9.45 0.04
C MET A 1 15.90 -10.06 -0.78
N LEU A 2 15.15 -9.25 -1.55
CA LEU A 2 13.88 -9.57 -2.19
C LEU A 2 13.85 -10.80 -3.11
N GLY A 3 15.00 -11.38 -3.49
CA GLY A 3 15.08 -12.57 -4.34
C GLY A 3 14.66 -12.35 -5.80
N PHE A 4 14.58 -11.10 -6.27
CA PHE A 4 14.19 -10.79 -7.63
C PHE A 4 15.29 -11.16 -8.64
N PRO A 5 14.92 -11.52 -9.90
CA PRO A 5 15.89 -11.87 -10.93
C PRO A 5 16.89 -10.74 -11.20
N ALA A 6 18.17 -11.09 -11.44
CA ALA A 6 19.22 -10.13 -11.75
C ALA A 6 18.91 -9.28 -13.01
N SER A 7 18.13 -9.81 -13.96
CA SER A 7 17.65 -9.07 -15.14
C SER A 7 16.80 -7.83 -14.81
N THR A 8 16.24 -7.77 -13.61
CA THR A 8 15.43 -6.65 -13.13
C THR A 8 16.25 -5.57 -12.44
N GLU A 9 17.52 -5.85 -12.10
CA GLU A 9 18.35 -4.93 -11.34
C GLU A 9 18.60 -3.62 -12.10
N PHE A 10 18.37 -2.50 -11.42
CA PHE A 10 18.62 -1.17 -11.93
C PHE A 10 19.67 -0.42 -11.12
N GLY A 11 19.66 -0.54 -9.79
CA GLY A 11 20.72 -0.17 -8.87
C GLY A 11 21.08 1.32 -8.83
N LYS A 12 20.20 2.25 -9.23
CA LYS A 12 20.50 3.67 -9.29
C LYS A 12 20.04 4.44 -8.05
N ARG A 13 20.92 5.25 -7.49
CA ARG A 13 20.56 6.21 -6.46
C ARG A 13 19.76 7.36 -7.09
N ILE A 14 18.61 7.71 -6.47
CA ILE A 14 17.81 8.87 -6.83
C ILE A 14 18.06 9.96 -5.78
N PRO A 15 18.53 11.16 -6.18
CA PRO A 15 18.57 12.29 -5.27
C PRO A 15 17.17 12.63 -4.77
N LYS A 16 16.94 12.57 -3.44
CA LYS A 16 15.63 12.85 -2.86
C LYS A 16 15.07 14.23 -3.20
N GLN A 17 15.96 15.18 -3.52
CA GLN A 17 15.61 16.52 -3.98
C GLN A 17 14.69 16.50 -5.21
N LYS A 18 14.86 15.52 -6.12
CA LYS A 18 14.00 15.38 -7.31
C LYS A 18 12.53 15.19 -6.96
N PHE A 19 12.22 14.67 -5.77
CA PHE A 19 10.84 14.44 -5.32
C PHE A 19 10.20 15.66 -4.66
N TYR A 20 10.92 16.77 -4.42
CA TYR A 20 10.35 17.93 -3.76
C TYR A 20 10.82 19.30 -4.33
N GLU A 21 11.83 19.33 -5.20
CA GLU A 21 12.27 20.59 -5.82
C GLU A 21 11.48 20.94 -7.09
N ASN A 22 11.06 19.92 -7.84
CA ASN A 22 10.35 20.07 -9.10
C ASN A 22 8.85 19.77 -9.00
N LEU A 23 8.33 19.52 -7.80
CA LEU A 23 6.96 19.15 -7.55
C LEU A 23 6.27 20.23 -6.70
N ASP A 24 4.98 20.38 -6.89
CA ASP A 24 4.14 21.24 -6.03
C ASP A 24 3.94 20.59 -4.66
N VAL A 25 5.00 20.67 -3.84
CA VAL A 25 5.07 20.06 -2.52
C VAL A 25 4.98 21.13 -1.45
N SER A 26 4.05 20.98 -0.52
CA SER A 26 3.92 21.92 0.61
C SER A 26 5.22 22.00 1.44
N PRO A 27 5.53 23.14 2.08
CA PRO A 27 6.71 23.27 2.93
C PRO A 27 6.75 22.23 4.06
N ALA A 28 5.58 21.81 4.57
CA ALA A 28 5.48 20.79 5.61
C ALA A 28 5.91 19.43 5.05
N LEU A 29 5.37 19.00 3.89
CA LEU A 29 5.73 17.73 3.27
C LEU A 29 7.21 17.71 2.83
N ARG A 30 7.74 18.85 2.35
CA ARG A 30 9.18 18.97 2.04
C ARG A 30 10.06 18.71 3.26
N ARG A 31 9.67 19.21 4.45
CA ARG A 31 10.38 18.90 5.70
C ARG A 31 10.36 17.41 6.00
N VAL A 32 9.21 16.75 5.84
CA VAL A 32 9.09 15.30 6.03
C VAL A 32 10.05 14.54 5.12
N PHE A 33 10.16 14.89 3.81
CA PHE A 33 11.16 14.30 2.92
C PHE A 33 12.59 14.48 3.42
N VAL A 34 12.92 15.64 3.96
CA VAL A 34 14.27 15.93 4.48
C VAL A 34 14.55 15.16 5.75
N ASP A 35 13.60 15.19 6.70
CA ASP A 35 13.79 14.70 8.05
C ASP A 35 13.68 13.18 8.15
N GLN A 36 12.75 12.56 7.40
CA GLN A 36 12.47 11.13 7.51
C GLN A 36 13.25 10.28 6.50
N ILE A 37 13.57 10.79 5.30
CA ILE A 37 14.27 10.02 4.27
C ILE A 37 15.75 10.34 4.28
N ARG A 38 16.59 9.30 4.41
CA ARG A 38 18.05 9.39 4.27
C ARG A 38 18.49 9.27 2.82
N LEU A 39 18.08 8.19 2.14
CA LEU A 39 18.46 7.87 0.76
C LEU A 39 17.29 7.19 0.03
N VAL A 40 17.24 7.33 -1.29
CA VAL A 40 16.35 6.59 -2.17
C VAL A 40 17.17 5.91 -3.26
N TYR A 41 16.90 4.62 -3.49
CA TYR A 41 17.48 3.84 -4.58
C TYR A 41 16.36 3.27 -5.45
N TRP A 42 16.51 3.37 -6.74
CA TRP A 42 15.75 2.58 -7.71
C TRP A 42 16.45 1.23 -7.86
N ARG A 43 15.94 0.23 -7.16
CA ARG A 43 16.60 -1.09 -7.04
C ARG A 43 16.34 -1.96 -8.24
N ASN A 44 15.07 -2.13 -8.60
CA ASN A 44 14.66 -3.02 -9.67
C ASN A 44 13.60 -2.34 -10.54
N LYS A 45 13.52 -2.79 -11.78
CA LYS A 45 12.46 -2.51 -12.73
C LYS A 45 11.84 -3.83 -13.16
N LEU A 46 10.62 -4.09 -12.72
CA LEU A 46 9.86 -5.26 -13.12
C LEU A 46 8.99 -4.89 -14.32
N ALA A 47 9.27 -5.49 -15.45
CA ALA A 47 8.57 -5.26 -16.71
C ALA A 47 8.51 -6.55 -17.51
N ALA A 48 7.62 -6.63 -18.50
CA ALA A 48 7.52 -7.80 -19.37
C ALA A 48 8.89 -8.21 -19.97
N SER A 49 9.70 -7.22 -20.38
CA SER A 49 11.03 -7.45 -20.95
C SER A 49 12.08 -7.92 -19.96
N THR A 50 12.02 -7.47 -18.68
CA THR A 50 13.01 -7.85 -17.65
C THR A 50 12.67 -9.19 -17.00
N LEU A 51 11.39 -9.56 -16.97
CA LEU A 51 10.91 -10.81 -16.40
C LEU A 51 10.69 -11.91 -17.45
N ASN A 52 10.72 -11.56 -18.75
CA ASN A 52 10.41 -12.48 -19.87
C ASN A 52 9.02 -13.12 -19.73
N ILE A 53 8.02 -12.31 -19.44
CA ILE A 53 6.60 -12.69 -19.32
C ILE A 53 5.75 -11.85 -20.27
N ALA A 54 4.45 -12.15 -20.38
CA ALA A 54 3.52 -11.34 -21.15
C ALA A 54 3.33 -9.94 -20.54
N ALA A 55 3.05 -8.94 -21.38
CA ALA A 55 2.64 -7.62 -20.93
C ALA A 55 1.30 -7.70 -20.17
N GLY A 56 1.07 -6.77 -19.27
CA GLY A 56 -0.23 -6.57 -18.65
C GLY A 56 -1.11 -5.64 -19.50
N GLU A 57 -2.41 -5.68 -19.25
CA GLU A 57 -3.36 -4.73 -19.83
C GLU A 57 -3.34 -3.38 -19.09
N SER A 58 -3.23 -3.44 -17.76
CA SER A 58 -3.26 -2.28 -16.87
C SER A 58 -1.89 -1.96 -16.28
N VAL A 59 -1.06 -2.97 -16.05
CA VAL A 59 0.26 -2.83 -15.43
C VAL A 59 1.34 -3.00 -16.50
N THR A 60 2.00 -1.93 -16.87
CA THR A 60 3.12 -1.97 -17.83
C THR A 60 4.44 -2.32 -17.16
N GLU A 61 4.69 -1.72 -16.00
CA GLU A 61 5.91 -1.97 -15.21
C GLU A 61 5.68 -1.63 -13.73
N ILE A 62 6.51 -2.22 -12.87
CA ILE A 62 6.52 -1.98 -11.43
C ILE A 62 7.93 -1.55 -11.04
N GLU A 63 8.05 -0.34 -10.48
CA GLU A 63 9.32 0.20 -10.02
C GLU A 63 9.55 -0.18 -8.57
N VAL A 64 10.73 -0.71 -8.24
CA VAL A 64 11.08 -1.08 -6.87
C VAL A 64 12.01 -0.03 -6.29
N PHE A 65 11.51 0.75 -5.33
CA PHE A 65 12.28 1.77 -4.64
C PHE A 65 12.62 1.34 -3.23
N GLU A 66 13.91 1.30 -2.93
CA GLU A 66 14.39 1.21 -1.55
C GLU A 66 14.49 2.62 -0.98
N VAL A 67 13.75 2.87 0.08
CA VAL A 67 13.74 4.13 0.81
C VAL A 67 14.37 3.91 2.18
N ARG A 68 15.60 4.36 2.34
CA ARG A 68 16.29 4.32 3.62
C ARG A 68 15.84 5.46 4.50
N LEU A 69 15.32 5.13 5.66
CA LEU A 69 14.79 6.08 6.61
C LEU A 69 15.82 6.49 7.66
N ASN A 70 15.59 7.64 8.29
CA ASN A 70 16.34 8.08 9.46
C ASN A 70 15.75 7.51 10.76
N ASP A 71 14.45 7.14 10.74
CA ASP A 71 13.69 6.54 11.83
C ASP A 71 12.68 5.53 11.25
N SER A 72 12.16 4.61 12.05
CA SER A 72 11.19 3.60 11.64
C SER A 72 9.81 4.16 11.28
N GLN A 73 9.60 5.45 11.33
CA GLN A 73 8.35 6.13 10.99
C GLN A 73 8.48 6.88 9.66
N LEU A 74 7.51 6.68 8.78
CA LEU A 74 7.35 7.45 7.56
C LEU A 74 5.91 7.95 7.44
N ASP A 75 5.75 9.23 7.13
CA ASP A 75 4.44 9.78 6.75
C ASP A 75 4.03 9.24 5.37
N GLU A 76 2.91 8.54 5.31
CA GLU A 76 2.35 7.99 4.07
C GLU A 76 2.18 9.04 2.96
N ALA A 77 2.02 10.32 3.31
CA ALA A 77 1.93 11.43 2.37
C ALA A 77 3.16 11.54 1.46
N VAL A 78 4.33 11.09 1.93
CA VAL A 78 5.57 11.03 1.14
C VAL A 78 5.45 10.01 0.02
N LEU A 79 4.96 8.80 0.34
CA LEU A 79 4.74 7.74 -0.65
C LEU A 79 3.69 8.16 -1.67
N LYS A 80 2.59 8.77 -1.21
CA LYS A 80 1.53 9.32 -2.08
C LYS A 80 2.07 10.36 -3.04
N GLN A 81 2.97 11.23 -2.58
CA GLN A 81 3.57 12.25 -3.46
C GLN A 81 4.46 11.61 -4.52
N ILE A 82 5.27 10.61 -4.15
CA ILE A 82 6.11 9.89 -5.13
C ILE A 82 5.23 9.16 -6.15
N ASP A 83 4.20 8.45 -5.68
CA ASP A 83 3.26 7.71 -6.53
C ASP A 83 2.46 8.59 -7.49
N LYS A 84 2.15 9.83 -7.09
CA LYS A 84 1.44 10.79 -7.91
C LYS A 84 2.27 11.25 -9.13
N GLU A 85 3.58 11.36 -8.96
CA GLU A 85 4.48 11.93 -9.95
C GLU A 85 5.08 10.87 -10.89
N ILE A 86 5.00 9.60 -10.52
CA ILE A 86 5.54 8.49 -11.31
C ILE A 86 4.39 7.71 -11.91
N PRO A 87 4.26 7.67 -13.26
CA PRO A 87 3.11 7.06 -13.95
C PRO A 87 3.17 5.52 -13.99
N TYR A 88 3.88 4.90 -13.06
CA TYR A 88 4.04 3.46 -12.94
C TYR A 88 3.59 2.97 -11.58
N HIS A 89 3.39 1.66 -11.45
CA HIS A 89 3.19 1.02 -10.15
C HIS A 89 4.51 1.03 -9.37
N ILE A 90 4.44 1.24 -8.06
CA ILE A 90 5.64 1.32 -7.23
C ILE A 90 5.52 0.34 -6.06
N LEU A 91 6.56 -0.45 -5.90
CA LEU A 91 6.84 -1.23 -4.70
C LEU A 91 7.90 -0.48 -3.89
N PHE A 92 7.54 0.03 -2.73
CA PHE A 92 8.47 0.65 -1.81
C PHE A 92 9.00 -0.37 -0.81
N ILE A 93 10.30 -0.38 -0.62
CA ILE A 93 10.98 -1.13 0.44
C ILE A 93 11.58 -0.10 1.39
N LEU A 94 10.92 0.10 2.52
CA LEU A 94 11.42 0.98 3.58
C LEU A 94 12.46 0.22 4.37
N THR A 95 13.61 0.82 4.63
CA THR A 95 14.67 0.21 5.44
C THR A 95 15.13 1.15 6.55
N CYS A 96 15.32 0.60 7.76
CA CYS A 96 15.82 1.30 8.93
C CYS A 96 16.46 0.31 9.89
N ASP A 97 17.71 0.57 10.31
CA ASP A 97 18.43 -0.19 11.34
C ASP A 97 18.41 -1.72 11.14
N GLY A 98 18.67 -2.18 9.90
CA GLY A 98 18.71 -3.61 9.54
C GLY A 98 17.33 -4.28 9.42
N LYS A 99 16.27 -3.51 9.53
CA LYS A 99 14.90 -3.96 9.29
C LYS A 99 14.34 -3.40 7.99
N ALA A 100 13.39 -4.12 7.42
CA ALA A 100 12.70 -3.73 6.21
C ALA A 100 11.18 -3.88 6.36
N GLN A 101 10.45 -3.08 5.59
CA GLN A 101 9.01 -3.12 5.45
C GLN A 101 8.65 -2.88 3.98
N ALA A 102 7.84 -3.76 3.39
CA ALA A 102 7.35 -3.56 2.03
C ALA A 102 6.02 -2.79 2.04
N TRP A 103 5.88 -1.83 1.12
CA TRP A 103 4.67 -1.05 0.89
C TRP A 103 4.29 -1.06 -0.58
N ILE A 104 3.02 -1.23 -0.88
CA ILE A 104 2.49 -1.16 -2.24
C ILE A 104 1.14 -0.43 -2.24
N GLY A 105 0.97 0.50 -3.19
CA GLY A 105 -0.29 1.20 -3.39
C GLY A 105 -1.20 0.42 -4.33
N TYR A 106 -2.45 0.16 -3.94
CA TYR A 106 -3.47 -0.28 -4.88
C TYR A 106 -3.89 0.91 -5.73
N LYS A 107 -3.62 0.82 -7.03
CA LYS A 107 -3.88 1.88 -8.01
C LYS A 107 -5.05 1.49 -8.91
N GLU A 108 -6.00 2.39 -9.06
CA GLU A 108 -7.08 2.27 -10.03
C GLU A 108 -6.86 3.24 -11.18
N ALA A 109 -7.25 2.81 -12.39
CA ALA A 109 -7.26 3.72 -13.54
C ALA A 109 -8.19 4.90 -13.25
N ALA A 110 -7.74 6.12 -13.48
CA ALA A 110 -8.56 7.29 -13.29
C ALA A 110 -9.74 7.29 -14.29
N ALA A 111 -10.94 7.58 -13.81
CA ALA A 111 -12.18 7.57 -14.60
C ALA A 111 -12.22 8.56 -15.78
N SER A 112 -11.21 9.41 -15.95
CA SER A 112 -11.19 10.53 -16.90
C SER A 112 -10.25 10.37 -18.09
N GLY A 113 -9.85 9.15 -18.49
CA GLY A 113 -9.03 8.94 -19.71
C GLY A 113 -7.61 9.54 -19.63
N SER A 114 -7.19 10.05 -18.49
CA SER A 114 -5.82 10.43 -18.24
C SER A 114 -5.02 9.20 -17.81
N ASN A 115 -3.78 9.05 -18.26
CA ASN A 115 -2.85 8.01 -17.80
C ASN A 115 -2.46 8.17 -16.31
N ALA A 116 -3.24 8.93 -15.53
CA ALA A 116 -3.02 9.14 -14.13
C ALA A 116 -3.67 8.02 -13.32
N PHE A 117 -2.89 7.34 -12.50
CA PHE A 117 -3.38 6.39 -11.53
C PHE A 117 -3.72 7.12 -10.23
N LYS A 118 -4.84 6.74 -9.61
CA LYS A 118 -5.16 7.16 -8.25
C LYS A 118 -4.86 6.01 -7.31
N VAL A 119 -3.94 6.24 -6.36
CA VAL A 119 -3.75 5.29 -5.26
C VAL A 119 -4.98 5.39 -4.35
N SER A 120 -5.77 4.33 -4.28
CA SER A 120 -6.92 4.25 -3.38
C SER A 120 -6.45 3.91 -1.97
N ARG A 121 -5.45 3.02 -1.85
CA ARG A 121 -4.96 2.51 -0.57
C ARG A 121 -3.55 1.99 -0.64
N TYR A 122 -2.82 2.05 0.50
CA TYR A 122 -1.57 1.32 0.71
C TYR A 122 -1.78 0.08 1.56
N TYR A 123 -1.07 -0.98 1.17
CA TYR A 123 -0.83 -2.17 1.98
C TYR A 123 0.65 -2.23 2.35
N HIS A 124 0.95 -2.77 3.50
CA HIS A 124 2.32 -2.93 3.96
C HIS A 124 2.43 -4.17 4.85
N THR A 125 3.63 -4.76 4.88
CA THR A 125 4.00 -5.80 5.83
C THR A 125 4.27 -5.19 7.21
N ASP A 126 4.48 -6.02 8.21
CA ASP A 126 5.14 -5.58 9.44
C ASP A 126 6.64 -5.34 9.20
N TRP A 127 7.29 -4.62 10.13
CA TRP A 127 8.73 -4.50 10.15
C TRP A 127 9.36 -5.86 10.51
N MET A 128 10.30 -6.34 9.68
CA MET A 128 11.03 -7.59 9.87
C MET A 128 12.52 -7.38 9.56
N LEU A 129 13.38 -8.34 9.82
CA LEU A 129 14.78 -8.26 9.39
C LEU A 129 14.86 -8.20 7.86
N GLU A 130 15.84 -7.46 7.32
CA GLU A 130 15.98 -7.28 5.86
C GLU A 130 16.14 -8.61 5.10
N ASP A 131 16.77 -9.62 5.73
CA ASP A 131 16.96 -10.95 5.16
C ASP A 131 15.70 -11.85 5.26
N GLU A 132 14.74 -11.50 6.11
CA GLU A 132 13.46 -12.19 6.24
C GLU A 132 12.41 -11.67 5.24
N LEU A 133 12.61 -10.48 4.66
CA LEU A 133 11.68 -9.93 3.69
C LEU A 133 11.85 -10.62 2.33
N HIS A 134 10.96 -11.55 2.05
CA HIS A 134 10.89 -12.28 0.79
C HIS A 134 9.60 -11.95 0.05
N LEU A 135 9.72 -11.59 -1.23
CA LEU A 135 8.61 -11.39 -2.15
C LEU A 135 8.87 -12.21 -3.41
N SER A 136 7.91 -13.01 -3.83
CA SER A 136 8.01 -13.80 -5.05
C SER A 136 7.40 -13.08 -6.25
N ILE A 137 7.93 -13.34 -7.43
CA ILE A 137 7.39 -12.90 -8.71
C ILE A 137 6.53 -14.04 -9.26
N ASP A 138 5.23 -13.96 -9.01
CA ASP A 138 4.27 -14.98 -9.42
C ASP A 138 3.26 -14.39 -10.40
N GLY A 139 3.19 -14.93 -11.61
CA GLY A 139 2.25 -14.48 -12.63
C GLY A 139 2.77 -14.71 -14.04
N LEU A 140 1.85 -14.90 -14.99
CA LEU A 140 2.16 -15.10 -16.41
C LEU A 140 2.20 -13.78 -17.18
N ASN A 141 1.74 -12.69 -16.60
CA ASN A 141 1.76 -11.34 -17.15
C ASN A 141 1.95 -10.31 -16.02
N MET A 142 2.17 -9.04 -16.38
CA MET A 142 2.45 -7.99 -15.41
C MET A 142 1.28 -7.67 -14.47
N ASP A 143 0.03 -7.83 -14.90
CA ASP A 143 -1.15 -7.65 -14.04
C ASP A 143 -1.18 -8.70 -12.92
N ALA A 144 -0.92 -9.97 -13.28
CA ALA A 144 -0.88 -11.07 -12.31
C ALA A 144 0.30 -10.92 -11.32
N VAL A 145 1.48 -10.47 -11.79
CA VAL A 145 2.63 -10.17 -10.92
C VAL A 145 2.27 -9.06 -9.92
N TYR A 146 1.63 -7.98 -10.38
CA TYR A 146 1.20 -6.90 -9.49
C TYR A 146 0.17 -7.38 -8.47
N GLU A 147 -0.85 -8.12 -8.89
CA GLU A 147 -1.85 -8.70 -8.00
C GLU A 147 -1.21 -9.60 -6.95
N SER A 148 -0.30 -10.49 -7.35
CA SER A 148 0.44 -11.36 -6.44
C SER A 148 1.23 -10.56 -5.40
N LEU A 149 1.97 -9.52 -5.82
CA LEU A 149 2.71 -8.65 -4.88
C LEU A 149 1.79 -7.92 -3.91
N VAL A 150 0.65 -7.39 -4.38
CA VAL A 150 -0.33 -6.75 -3.50
C VAL A 150 -0.86 -7.74 -2.46
N ARG A 151 -1.22 -8.96 -2.85
CA ARG A 151 -1.72 -9.99 -1.93
C ARG A 151 -0.66 -10.45 -0.93
N GLN A 152 0.60 -10.67 -1.38
CA GLN A 152 1.71 -11.03 -0.49
C GLN A 152 1.95 -9.95 0.59
N ILE A 153 1.92 -8.68 0.21
CA ILE A 153 2.18 -7.56 1.12
C ILE A 153 0.99 -7.29 2.04
N ALA A 154 -0.23 -7.44 1.52
CA ALA A 154 -1.45 -7.25 2.32
C ALA A 154 -1.67 -8.40 3.33
N GLY A 155 -1.14 -9.60 3.06
CA GLY A 155 -1.30 -10.77 3.90
C GLY A 155 -2.78 -11.08 4.16
N ASP A 156 -3.12 -11.38 5.41
CA ASP A 156 -4.48 -11.76 5.82
C ASP A 156 -5.57 -10.75 5.47
N LYS A 157 -5.21 -9.49 5.18
CA LYS A 157 -6.18 -8.44 4.83
C LYS A 157 -6.89 -8.71 3.50
N LEU A 158 -6.19 -9.36 2.56
CA LEU A 158 -6.69 -9.68 1.21
C LEU A 158 -6.70 -11.19 0.91
N GLN A 159 -6.58 -12.05 1.92
CA GLN A 159 -6.77 -13.48 1.72
C GLN A 159 -8.21 -13.79 1.37
N THR A 160 -8.39 -14.70 0.41
CA THR A 160 -9.70 -15.17 -0.03
C THR A 160 -9.67 -16.67 -0.25
N ASP A 161 -10.77 -17.34 0.05
CA ASP A 161 -10.89 -18.79 -0.06
C ASP A 161 -11.01 -19.30 -1.51
N SER A 162 -11.19 -18.48 -2.52
CA SER A 162 -11.04 -18.82 -3.95
C SER A 162 -11.76 -17.87 -4.90
N GLY A 163 -11.07 -17.42 -5.93
CA GLY A 163 -11.68 -16.85 -7.15
C GLY A 163 -12.10 -15.37 -7.09
N GLU A 164 -11.98 -14.71 -5.94
CA GLU A 164 -12.26 -13.27 -5.82
C GLU A 164 -11.15 -12.45 -6.49
N SER A 165 -11.53 -11.50 -7.32
CA SER A 165 -10.59 -10.57 -7.93
C SER A 165 -9.92 -9.67 -6.89
N LEU A 166 -8.75 -9.12 -7.22
CA LEU A 166 -8.05 -8.17 -6.35
C LEU A 166 -8.94 -6.97 -5.99
N LYS A 167 -9.73 -6.47 -6.96
CA LYS A 167 -10.64 -5.36 -6.77
C LYS A 167 -11.71 -5.67 -5.71
N GLU A 168 -12.37 -6.80 -5.83
CA GLU A 168 -13.39 -7.24 -4.86
C GLU A 168 -12.79 -7.42 -3.46
N SER A 169 -11.58 -8.02 -3.38
CA SER A 169 -10.85 -8.18 -2.12
C SER A 169 -10.54 -6.83 -1.46
N VAL A 170 -10.12 -5.82 -2.24
CA VAL A 170 -9.84 -4.46 -1.75
C VAL A 170 -11.13 -3.78 -1.29
N GLU A 171 -12.22 -3.84 -2.08
CA GLU A 171 -13.52 -3.28 -1.71
C GLU A 171 -14.05 -3.91 -0.41
N ARG A 172 -13.87 -5.21 -0.23
CA ARG A 172 -14.22 -5.93 0.99
C ARG A 172 -13.40 -5.46 2.19
N ASP A 173 -12.07 -5.31 2.05
CA ASP A 173 -11.19 -4.78 3.11
C ASP A 173 -11.54 -3.33 3.47
N GLU A 174 -11.91 -2.51 2.49
CA GLU A 174 -12.37 -1.14 2.74
C GLU A 174 -13.68 -1.12 3.54
N LYS A 175 -14.64 -1.94 3.13
CA LYS A 175 -15.91 -2.07 3.86
C LYS A 175 -15.69 -2.56 5.28
N ARG A 176 -14.82 -3.55 5.48
CA ARG A 176 -14.44 -4.05 6.80
C ARG A 176 -13.91 -2.92 7.70
N LYS A 177 -12.95 -2.15 7.20
CA LYS A 177 -12.36 -1.03 7.97
C LYS A 177 -13.35 0.10 8.26
N GLN A 178 -14.26 0.37 7.33
CA GLN A 178 -15.33 1.34 7.59
C GLN A 178 -16.25 0.88 8.73
N LEU A 179 -16.65 -0.39 8.74
CA LEU A 179 -17.46 -0.97 9.80
C LEU A 179 -16.72 -0.97 11.14
N GLU A 180 -15.44 -1.38 11.16
CA GLU A 180 -14.60 -1.34 12.37
C GLU A 180 -14.50 0.09 12.95
N LYS A 181 -14.31 1.10 12.08
CA LYS A 181 -14.28 2.51 12.48
C LYS A 181 -15.63 2.99 13.04
N GLN A 182 -16.74 2.58 12.41
CA GLN A 182 -18.08 2.93 12.89
C GLN A 182 -18.37 2.28 14.24
N ILE A 183 -18.02 1.00 14.40
CA ILE A 183 -18.15 0.27 15.68
C ILE A 183 -17.36 0.99 16.78
N ALA A 184 -16.08 1.29 16.54
CA ALA A 184 -15.24 1.96 17.53
C ALA A 184 -15.77 3.36 17.90
N ALA A 185 -16.25 4.13 16.92
CA ALA A 185 -16.85 5.43 17.16
C ALA A 185 -18.13 5.34 17.99
N LEU A 186 -19.01 4.37 17.67
CA LEU A 186 -20.27 4.17 18.38
C LEU A 186 -20.05 3.64 19.80
N GLU A 187 -19.08 2.75 20.01
CA GLU A 187 -18.67 2.30 21.35
C GLU A 187 -18.17 3.45 22.22
N ASN A 188 -17.32 4.33 21.66
CA ASN A 188 -16.82 5.51 22.38
C ASN A 188 -17.95 6.50 22.72
N LYS A 189 -18.95 6.65 21.82
CA LYS A 189 -20.14 7.48 22.06
C LYS A 189 -21.00 6.88 23.16
N MET A 190 -21.26 5.57 23.12
CA MET A 190 -22.06 4.84 24.11
C MET A 190 -21.44 4.92 25.51
N ARG A 191 -20.11 4.86 25.65
CA ARG A 191 -19.42 5.01 26.96
C ARG A 191 -19.63 6.38 27.59
N ARG A 192 -19.87 7.42 26.79
CA ARG A 192 -20.07 8.80 27.28
C ARG A 192 -21.55 9.15 27.47
N GLU A 193 -22.46 8.35 26.93
CA GLU A 193 -23.90 8.59 27.04
C GLU A 193 -24.40 8.24 28.46
N LYS A 194 -25.21 9.14 29.02
CA LYS A 194 -25.78 8.99 30.39
C LYS A 194 -27.21 8.49 30.38
N GLN A 195 -27.92 8.62 29.26
CA GLN A 195 -29.31 8.22 29.13
C GLN A 195 -29.41 6.74 28.75
N LEU A 196 -30.02 5.94 29.59
CA LEU A 196 -30.15 4.50 29.40
C LEU A 196 -30.85 4.13 28.06
N ASN A 197 -31.91 4.82 27.71
CA ASN A 197 -32.63 4.56 26.46
C ASN A 197 -31.74 4.72 25.24
N ARG A 198 -30.92 5.79 25.19
CA ARG A 198 -29.95 6.03 24.12
C ARG A 198 -28.83 4.99 24.09
N GLN A 199 -28.37 4.55 25.26
CA GLN A 199 -27.40 3.44 25.34
C GLN A 199 -27.98 2.14 24.76
N MET A 200 -29.27 1.85 25.03
CA MET A 200 -29.94 0.66 24.47
C MET A 200 -30.07 0.74 22.96
N GLU A 201 -30.41 1.91 22.39
CA GLU A 201 -30.47 2.11 20.95
C GLU A 201 -29.10 1.92 20.28
N MET A 202 -28.05 2.54 20.83
CA MET A 202 -26.66 2.39 20.34
C MET A 202 -26.18 0.94 20.45
N ASN A 203 -26.55 0.20 21.50
CA ASN A 203 -26.21 -1.20 21.64
C ASN A 203 -26.90 -2.09 20.59
N ALA A 204 -28.14 -1.77 20.24
CA ALA A 204 -28.85 -2.45 19.15
C ALA A 204 -28.17 -2.19 17.78
N GLU A 205 -27.74 -0.97 17.53
CA GLU A 205 -26.97 -0.60 16.34
C GLU A 205 -25.61 -1.29 16.29
N LEU A 206 -24.86 -1.30 17.39
CA LEU A 206 -23.59 -2.04 17.51
C LEU A 206 -23.75 -3.52 17.17
N LYS A 207 -24.84 -4.16 17.63
CA LYS A 207 -25.11 -5.56 17.30
C LYS A 207 -25.28 -5.77 15.79
N LYS A 208 -25.98 -4.86 15.11
CA LYS A 208 -26.17 -4.93 13.64
C LYS A 208 -24.83 -4.78 12.90
N LEU A 209 -24.04 -3.76 13.24
CA LEU A 209 -22.73 -3.52 12.61
C LEU A 209 -21.76 -4.70 12.83
N ARG A 210 -21.76 -5.30 14.01
CA ARG A 210 -20.94 -6.50 14.32
C ARG A 210 -21.37 -7.74 13.53
N ILE A 211 -22.68 -7.90 13.28
CA ILE A 211 -23.20 -8.99 12.43
C ILE A 211 -22.74 -8.76 10.98
N GLU A 212 -22.89 -7.53 10.47
CA GLU A 212 -22.43 -7.20 9.13
C GLU A 212 -20.92 -7.41 8.96
N LEU A 213 -20.12 -7.00 9.96
CA LEU A 213 -18.68 -7.23 9.96
C LEU A 213 -18.34 -8.72 9.86
N LYS A 214 -19.03 -9.58 10.62
CA LYS A 214 -18.83 -11.04 10.57
C LYS A 214 -19.19 -11.69 9.22
N GLN A 215 -20.05 -11.07 8.43
CA GLN A 215 -20.45 -11.60 7.12
C GLN A 215 -19.43 -11.31 6.03
N ILE A 216 -18.55 -10.35 6.24
CA ILE A 216 -17.52 -9.92 5.29
C ILE A 216 -16.10 -10.32 5.71
N THR A 217 -15.96 -10.91 6.90
CA THR A 217 -14.69 -11.47 7.41
C THR A 217 -14.63 -12.95 7.16
#